data_e9407a61a3a4f58a8f1a1863b986a098
#
_entry.id   e9407a61a3a4f58a8f1a1863b986a098
#
_cell.length_a   1.000
_cell.length_b   1.000
_cell.length_c   1.000
_cell.angle_alpha   90.00
_cell.angle_beta   90.00
_cell.angle_gamma   90.00
#
_symmetry.space_group_name_H-M   'P 1'
#
loop_
_entity.id
_entity.type
_entity.pdbx_description
1 polymer ?
#
loop_
_entity_poly.entity_id
_entity_poly.type
_entity_poly.pdbx_seq_one_letter_code
_entity_poly.pdbx_strand_id
1 'polypeptide(L)'
;MSTQQHSNYIAGEWVTGASFTRDINPSDVSDVIGEFAQADAAQTATAIEAARAAFPAWAAFNTQARADLLDRVGSEMLARREELGRLLSREEGKTLPEGIGEVARAGNIFKFFAGEVLRRGGELVPSVRPGIDVEITREPVGVVGVIAPWNFPSAI
;
A
#
# COMPACT_ATOMS: atom_id res chain seq x y z
N MET A 1 17.16 -16.98 20.60
CA MET A 1 17.07 -15.59 20.12
C MET A 1 15.62 -15.16 20.24
N SER A 2 15.32 -13.96 20.74
CA SER A 2 13.94 -13.47 20.79
C SER A 2 13.48 -13.18 19.38
N THR A 3 12.32 -13.72 18.98
CA THR A 3 11.70 -13.41 17.68
C THR A 3 11.30 -11.94 17.68
N GLN A 4 11.56 -11.24 16.57
CA GLN A 4 11.19 -9.83 16.43
C GLN A 4 9.67 -9.69 16.34
N GLN A 5 9.10 -8.79 17.14
CA GLN A 5 7.68 -8.47 17.12
C GLN A 5 7.44 -7.21 16.28
N HIS A 6 6.41 -7.26 15.44
CA HIS A 6 5.96 -6.17 14.57
C HIS A 6 4.57 -5.72 14.98
N SER A 7 4.42 -4.43 15.26
CA SER A 7 3.16 -3.80 15.67
C SER A 7 2.32 -3.32 14.49
N ASN A 8 1.04 -3.05 14.71
CA ASN A 8 0.18 -2.39 13.75
C ASN A 8 0.51 -0.89 13.65
N TYR A 9 0.46 -0.31 12.46
CA TYR A 9 0.68 1.12 12.25
C TYR A 9 -0.66 1.83 12.12
N ILE A 10 -1.04 2.65 13.11
CA ILE A 10 -2.35 3.32 13.18
C ILE A 10 -2.14 4.78 13.57
N ALA A 11 -2.70 5.70 12.80
CA ALA A 11 -2.64 7.14 13.06
C ALA A 11 -1.21 7.71 13.21
N GLY A 12 -0.21 7.12 12.56
CA GLY A 12 1.18 7.55 12.63
C GLY A 12 2.00 6.90 13.74
N GLU A 13 1.41 5.97 14.50
CA GLU A 13 2.06 5.29 15.64
C GLU A 13 2.06 3.77 15.49
N TRP A 14 3.07 3.12 16.06
CA TRP A 14 3.15 1.66 16.15
C TRP A 14 2.40 1.18 17.40
N VAL A 15 1.31 0.45 17.20
CA VAL A 15 0.38 0.02 18.26
C VAL A 15 0.42 -1.50 18.38
N THR A 16 0.60 -2.00 19.60
CA THR A 16 0.55 -3.44 19.88
C THR A 16 -0.83 -4.03 19.56
N GLY A 17 -0.86 -5.20 18.95
CA GLY A 17 -2.11 -5.91 18.67
C GLY A 17 -2.69 -6.61 19.89
N ALA A 18 -3.92 -7.11 19.76
CA ALA A 18 -4.57 -7.94 20.77
C ALA A 18 -3.89 -9.30 20.95
N SER A 19 -3.23 -9.80 19.90
CA SER A 19 -2.42 -11.02 19.90
C SER A 19 -1.36 -10.92 18.80
N PHE A 20 -0.51 -11.96 18.68
CA PHE A 20 0.51 -12.06 17.64
C PHE A 20 0.40 -13.39 16.90
N THR A 21 0.65 -13.38 15.61
CA THR A 21 0.77 -14.58 14.78
C THR A 21 2.20 -14.69 14.28
N ARG A 22 2.77 -15.89 14.34
CA ARG A 22 4.09 -16.16 13.78
C ARG A 22 4.01 -16.26 12.27
N ASP A 23 4.96 -15.61 11.62
CA ASP A 23 5.25 -15.80 10.22
C ASP A 23 6.44 -16.77 10.10
N ILE A 24 6.22 -17.87 9.41
CA ILE A 24 7.17 -18.98 9.30
C ILE A 24 7.45 -19.24 7.83
N ASN A 25 8.71 -19.28 7.47
CA ASN A 25 9.15 -19.61 6.12
C ASN A 25 8.63 -21.00 5.71
N PRO A 26 7.75 -21.10 4.69
CA PRO A 26 7.19 -22.38 4.27
C PRO A 26 8.23 -23.32 3.63
N SER A 27 9.37 -22.81 3.20
CA SER A 27 10.48 -23.60 2.66
C SER A 27 11.45 -24.08 3.74
N ASP A 28 11.42 -23.48 4.94
CA ASP A 28 12.22 -23.88 6.10
C ASP A 28 11.43 -23.55 7.38
N VAL A 29 10.69 -24.49 7.89
CA VAL A 29 9.83 -24.31 9.06
C VAL A 29 10.58 -24.00 10.37
N SER A 30 11.90 -24.10 10.39
CA SER A 30 12.74 -23.66 11.50
C SER A 30 13.05 -22.14 11.45
N ASP A 31 12.84 -21.50 10.29
CA ASP A 31 13.05 -20.07 10.07
C ASP A 31 11.78 -19.28 10.42
N VAL A 32 11.74 -18.72 11.62
CA VAL A 32 10.68 -17.79 12.05
C VAL A 32 11.07 -16.38 11.61
N ILE A 33 10.30 -15.79 10.70
CA ILE A 33 10.57 -14.47 10.13
C ILE A 33 10.25 -13.37 11.15
N GLY A 34 9.12 -13.49 11.84
CA GLY A 34 8.69 -12.54 12.85
C GLY A 34 7.38 -12.95 13.51
N GLU A 35 6.96 -12.15 14.48
CA GLU A 35 5.63 -12.23 15.11
C GLU A 35 4.89 -10.93 14.78
N PHE A 36 3.72 -11.04 14.13
CA PHE A 36 2.96 -9.92 13.63
C PHE A 36 1.68 -9.70 14.44
N ALA A 37 1.48 -8.46 14.86
CA ALA A 37 0.34 -8.07 15.66
C ALA A 37 -0.98 -8.30 14.93
N GLN A 38 -1.94 -8.89 15.63
CA GLN A 38 -3.31 -9.07 15.15
C GLN A 38 -4.21 -8.03 15.82
N ALA A 39 -4.89 -7.23 15.00
CA ALA A 39 -5.89 -6.29 15.46
C ALA A 39 -7.21 -7.03 15.78
N ASP A 40 -7.86 -6.61 16.85
CA ASP A 40 -9.26 -6.98 17.11
C ASP A 40 -10.22 -5.99 16.41
N ALA A 41 -11.52 -6.22 16.57
CA ALA A 41 -12.55 -5.38 15.97
C ALA A 41 -12.48 -3.92 16.46
N ALA A 42 -12.14 -3.70 17.74
CA ALA A 42 -12.03 -2.35 18.31
C ALA A 42 -10.83 -1.60 17.73
N GLN A 43 -9.69 -2.25 17.63
CA GLN A 43 -8.48 -1.66 17.02
C GLN A 43 -8.68 -1.41 15.52
N THR A 44 -9.37 -2.31 14.82
CA THR A 44 -9.73 -2.13 13.40
C THR A 44 -10.65 -0.92 13.23
N ALA A 45 -11.66 -0.76 14.08
CA ALA A 45 -12.54 0.42 14.06
C ALA A 45 -11.74 1.71 14.30
N THR A 46 -10.79 1.71 15.24
CA THR A 46 -9.89 2.84 15.50
C THR A 46 -9.05 3.20 14.26
N ALA A 47 -8.53 2.21 13.54
CA ALA A 47 -7.76 2.43 12.33
C ALA A 47 -8.62 3.06 11.21
N ILE A 48 -9.88 2.59 11.06
CA ILE A 48 -10.83 3.15 10.09
C ILE A 48 -11.16 4.61 10.43
N GLU A 49 -11.43 4.93 11.70
CA GLU A 49 -11.71 6.29 12.13
C GLU A 49 -10.49 7.21 11.96
N ALA A 50 -9.27 6.73 12.21
CA ALA A 50 -8.05 7.49 11.94
C ALA A 50 -7.90 7.81 10.45
N ALA A 51 -8.14 6.84 9.57
CA ALA A 51 -8.14 7.06 8.12
C ALA A 51 -9.23 8.05 7.69
N ARG A 52 -10.43 7.94 8.28
CA ARG A 52 -11.56 8.86 8.02
C ARG A 52 -11.23 10.30 8.45
N ALA A 53 -10.60 10.47 9.60
CA ALA A 53 -10.19 11.79 10.09
C ALA A 53 -9.08 12.40 9.20
N ALA A 54 -8.17 11.60 8.64
CA ALA A 54 -7.12 12.07 7.75
C ALA A 54 -7.61 12.38 6.32
N PHE A 55 -8.75 11.81 5.90
CA PHE A 55 -9.25 11.89 4.53
C PHE A 55 -9.42 13.32 3.99
N PRO A 56 -10.06 14.30 4.69
CA PRO A 56 -10.24 15.63 4.13
C PRO A 56 -8.92 16.35 3.79
N ALA A 57 -7.92 16.24 4.66
CA ALA A 57 -6.61 16.83 4.42
C ALA A 57 -5.88 16.14 3.26
N TRP A 58 -5.98 14.81 3.16
CA TRP A 58 -5.40 14.05 2.06
C TRP A 58 -6.10 14.32 0.73
N ALA A 59 -7.42 14.42 0.72
CA ALA A 59 -8.21 14.76 -0.47
C ALA A 59 -7.85 16.13 -1.04
N ALA A 60 -7.60 17.11 -0.16
CA ALA A 60 -7.17 18.46 -0.54
C ALA A 60 -5.66 18.61 -0.76
N PHE A 61 -4.89 17.53 -0.56
CA PHE A 61 -3.43 17.58 -0.66
C PHE A 61 -2.98 17.90 -2.09
N ASN A 62 -1.90 18.67 -2.21
CA ASN A 62 -1.38 19.12 -3.48
C ASN A 62 -1.03 17.93 -4.41
N THR A 63 -1.47 18.00 -5.66
CA THR A 63 -1.30 16.94 -6.66
C THR A 63 0.17 16.61 -6.94
N GLN A 64 1.04 17.63 -7.06
CA GLN A 64 2.47 17.42 -7.24
C GLN A 64 3.08 16.72 -6.04
N ALA A 65 2.75 17.16 -4.83
CA ALA A 65 3.27 16.52 -3.61
C ALA A 65 2.84 15.05 -3.46
N ARG A 66 1.62 14.68 -3.93
CA ARG A 66 1.19 13.28 -4.03
C ARG A 66 2.01 12.49 -5.03
N ALA A 67 2.28 13.07 -6.20
CA ALA A 67 3.12 12.44 -7.22
C ALA A 67 4.54 12.21 -6.68
N ASP A 68 5.14 13.22 -6.05
CA ASP A 68 6.49 13.15 -5.46
C ASP A 68 6.56 12.08 -4.35
N LEU A 69 5.50 11.95 -3.54
CA LEU A 69 5.43 10.92 -2.50
C LEU A 69 5.42 9.51 -3.10
N LEU A 70 4.57 9.26 -4.10
CA LEU A 70 4.49 7.98 -4.79
C LEU A 70 5.79 7.63 -5.52
N ASP A 71 6.40 8.61 -6.19
CA ASP A 71 7.68 8.40 -6.88
C ASP A 71 8.80 8.04 -5.90
N ARG A 72 8.83 8.69 -4.74
CA ARG A 72 9.80 8.40 -3.68
C ARG A 72 9.62 6.98 -3.13
N VAL A 73 8.37 6.55 -2.88
CA VAL A 73 8.08 5.17 -2.46
C VAL A 73 8.58 4.18 -3.50
N GLY A 74 8.24 4.39 -4.78
CA GLY A 74 8.70 3.53 -5.87
C GLY A 74 10.22 3.47 -5.99
N SER A 75 10.89 4.61 -5.83
CA SER A 75 12.36 4.69 -5.88
C SER A 75 13.02 3.95 -4.71
N GLU A 76 12.48 4.07 -3.50
CA GLU A 76 12.96 3.36 -2.32
C GLU A 76 12.77 1.84 -2.45
N MET A 77 11.61 1.38 -2.94
CA MET A 77 11.38 -0.04 -3.21
C MET A 77 12.37 -0.59 -4.23
N LEU A 78 12.63 0.14 -5.32
CA LEU A 78 13.60 -0.28 -6.33
C LEU A 78 15.05 -0.31 -5.79
N ALA A 79 15.41 0.64 -4.95
CA ALA A 79 16.73 0.68 -4.31
C ALA A 79 16.93 -0.51 -3.35
N ARG A 80 15.89 -0.93 -2.67
CA ARG A 80 15.91 -2.03 -1.68
C ARG A 80 15.39 -3.36 -2.23
N ARG A 81 15.22 -3.51 -3.55
CA ARG A 81 14.57 -4.69 -4.14
C ARG A 81 15.20 -6.03 -3.75
N GLU A 82 16.52 -6.08 -3.56
CA GLU A 82 17.24 -7.30 -3.15
C GLU A 82 16.89 -7.70 -1.69
N GLU A 83 16.87 -6.72 -0.80
CA GLU A 83 16.50 -6.90 0.60
C GLU A 83 15.03 -7.33 0.74
N LEU A 84 14.12 -6.55 0.14
CA LEU A 84 12.68 -6.78 0.21
C LEU A 84 12.29 -8.06 -0.53
N GLY A 85 12.91 -8.35 -1.67
CA GLY A 85 12.67 -9.58 -2.42
C GLY A 85 13.13 -10.83 -1.67
N ARG A 86 14.21 -10.75 -0.89
CA ARG A 86 14.65 -11.84 -0.02
C ARG A 86 13.66 -12.08 1.12
N LEU A 87 13.15 -11.01 1.72
CA LEU A 87 12.11 -11.11 2.76
C LEU A 87 10.85 -11.76 2.19
N LEU A 88 10.36 -11.27 1.05
CA LEU A 88 9.19 -11.80 0.35
C LEU A 88 9.33 -13.29 0.00
N SER A 89 10.52 -13.71 -0.48
CA SER A 89 10.80 -15.12 -0.77
C SER A 89 10.73 -16.00 0.48
N ARG A 90 11.15 -15.49 1.63
CA ARG A 90 11.06 -16.22 2.91
C ARG A 90 9.61 -16.32 3.38
N GLU A 91 8.82 -15.26 3.26
CA GLU A 91 7.41 -15.22 3.70
C GLU A 91 6.51 -16.14 2.86
N GLU A 92 6.70 -16.17 1.55
CA GLU A 92 5.83 -16.92 0.64
C GLU A 92 6.40 -18.26 0.18
N GLY A 93 7.70 -18.48 0.28
CA GLY A 93 8.37 -19.65 -0.26
C GLY A 93 8.62 -19.59 -1.77
N LYS A 94 8.42 -18.46 -2.44
CA LYS A 94 8.78 -18.28 -3.86
C LYS A 94 10.30 -18.20 -4.04
N THR A 95 10.77 -18.40 -5.26
CA THR A 95 12.19 -18.28 -5.54
C THR A 95 12.70 -16.86 -5.36
N LEU A 96 13.97 -16.70 -5.01
CA LEU A 96 14.56 -15.38 -4.80
C LEU A 96 14.46 -14.46 -6.03
N PRO A 97 14.70 -14.94 -7.28
CA PRO A 97 14.51 -14.11 -8.47
C PRO A 97 13.05 -13.63 -8.64
N GLU A 98 12.07 -14.46 -8.32
CA GLU A 98 10.65 -14.08 -8.37
C GLU A 98 10.32 -13.04 -7.32
N GLY A 99 10.79 -13.18 -6.08
CA GLY A 99 10.60 -12.19 -5.01
C GLY A 99 11.21 -10.83 -5.37
N ILE A 100 12.44 -10.81 -5.89
CA ILE A 100 13.11 -9.57 -6.36
C ILE A 100 12.34 -8.96 -7.53
N GLY A 101 11.89 -9.77 -8.48
CA GLY A 101 11.11 -9.33 -9.64
C GLY A 101 9.77 -8.71 -9.24
N GLU A 102 9.10 -9.29 -8.25
CA GLU A 102 7.85 -8.76 -7.74
C GLU A 102 8.02 -7.39 -7.06
N VAL A 103 9.01 -7.25 -6.17
CA VAL A 103 9.31 -5.95 -5.54
C VAL A 103 9.67 -4.90 -6.59
N ALA A 104 10.45 -5.26 -7.61
CA ALA A 104 10.76 -4.34 -8.71
C ALA A 104 9.50 -3.92 -9.48
N ARG A 105 8.57 -4.86 -9.73
CA ARG A 105 7.26 -4.57 -10.33
C ARG A 105 6.45 -3.61 -9.46
N ALA A 106 6.37 -3.85 -8.16
CA ALA A 106 5.67 -2.99 -7.21
C ALA A 106 6.24 -1.55 -7.24
N GLY A 107 7.56 -1.39 -7.17
CA GLY A 107 8.20 -0.08 -7.29
C GLY A 107 7.86 0.63 -8.59
N ASN A 108 7.83 -0.08 -9.72
CA ASN A 108 7.43 0.49 -11.01
C ASN A 108 5.94 0.86 -11.07
N ILE A 109 5.06 0.13 -10.39
CA ILE A 109 3.63 0.47 -10.27
C ILE A 109 3.47 1.80 -9.50
N PHE A 110 4.17 2.00 -8.39
CA PHE A 110 4.18 3.28 -7.67
C PHE A 110 4.63 4.43 -8.57
N LYS A 111 5.71 4.24 -9.36
CA LYS A 111 6.19 5.26 -10.31
C LYS A 111 5.20 5.54 -11.44
N PHE A 112 4.52 4.52 -11.95
CA PHE A 112 3.46 4.69 -12.94
C PHE A 112 2.32 5.56 -12.38
N PHE A 113 1.83 5.24 -11.19
CA PHE A 113 0.75 6.00 -10.57
C PHE A 113 1.19 7.39 -10.12
N ALA A 114 2.45 7.61 -9.77
CA ALA A 114 3.00 8.95 -9.56
C ALA A 114 2.80 9.84 -10.79
N GLY A 115 3.06 9.31 -11.99
CA GLY A 115 2.78 10.01 -13.25
C GLY A 115 1.29 10.19 -13.54
N GLU A 116 0.47 9.18 -13.22
CA GLU A 116 -0.98 9.22 -13.45
C GLU A 116 -1.69 10.26 -12.57
N VAL A 117 -1.22 10.51 -11.35
CA VAL A 117 -1.76 11.57 -10.49
C VAL A 117 -1.74 12.93 -11.19
N LEU A 118 -0.71 13.21 -12.01
CA LEU A 118 -0.55 14.48 -12.73
C LEU A 118 -1.39 14.54 -14.03
N ARG A 119 -1.77 13.40 -14.60
CA ARG A 119 -2.45 13.32 -15.91
C ARG A 119 -3.96 13.25 -15.78
N ARG A 120 -4.47 12.84 -14.65
CA ARG A 120 -5.91 12.61 -14.47
C ARG A 120 -6.63 13.89 -14.04
N GLY A 121 -6.80 14.81 -14.99
CA GLY A 121 -7.79 15.88 -14.90
C GLY A 121 -9.22 15.36 -15.12
N GLY A 122 -10.14 16.28 -15.29
CA GLY A 122 -11.48 16.00 -15.79
C GLY A 122 -11.53 16.10 -17.32
N GLU A 123 -12.74 16.04 -17.87
CA GLU A 123 -13.02 16.23 -19.27
C GLU A 123 -14.16 17.23 -19.42
N LEU A 124 -14.08 18.10 -20.44
CA LEU A 124 -15.18 18.92 -20.87
C LEU A 124 -15.67 18.38 -22.22
N VAL A 125 -16.90 17.93 -22.25
CA VAL A 125 -17.48 17.27 -23.42
C VAL A 125 -18.71 18.06 -23.90
N PRO A 126 -18.83 18.40 -25.20
CA PRO A 126 -20.03 19.06 -25.72
C PRO A 126 -21.25 18.15 -25.60
N SER A 127 -22.35 18.70 -25.13
CA SER A 127 -23.63 18.00 -25.12
C SER A 127 -24.27 17.97 -26.50
N VAL A 128 -25.06 16.95 -26.79
CA VAL A 128 -25.95 16.91 -27.97
C VAL A 128 -27.11 17.90 -27.86
N ARG A 129 -27.32 18.50 -26.68
CA ARG A 129 -28.34 19.52 -26.42
C ARG A 129 -27.73 20.92 -26.53
N PRO A 130 -28.30 21.82 -27.32
CA PRO A 130 -27.81 23.20 -27.47
C PRO A 130 -27.78 23.92 -26.11
N GLY A 131 -26.70 24.65 -25.85
CA GLY A 131 -26.54 25.47 -24.61
C GLY A 131 -26.26 24.69 -23.35
N ILE A 132 -25.86 23.40 -23.46
CA ILE A 132 -25.47 22.55 -22.35
C ILE A 132 -24.05 22.05 -22.57
N ASP A 133 -23.20 22.19 -21.57
CA ASP A 133 -21.88 21.57 -21.50
C ASP A 133 -21.91 20.44 -20.47
N VAL A 134 -21.07 19.43 -20.67
CA VAL A 134 -20.89 18.30 -19.75
C VAL A 134 -19.46 18.35 -19.21
N GLU A 135 -19.33 18.52 -17.90
CA GLU A 135 -18.06 18.45 -17.20
C GLU A 135 -17.98 17.12 -16.45
N ILE A 136 -16.88 16.38 -16.65
CA ILE A 136 -16.58 15.14 -15.94
C ILE A 136 -15.45 15.44 -14.96
N THR A 137 -15.72 15.36 -13.67
CA THR A 137 -14.75 15.54 -12.61
C THR A 137 -14.33 14.19 -12.01
N ARG A 138 -13.13 14.15 -11.41
CA ARG A 138 -12.65 12.99 -10.66
C ARG A 138 -12.54 13.37 -9.21
N GLU A 139 -13.25 12.66 -8.37
CA GLU A 139 -13.31 12.89 -6.93
C GLU A 139 -12.76 11.70 -6.15
N PRO A 140 -12.16 11.94 -4.96
CA PRO A 140 -11.71 10.84 -4.10
C PRO A 140 -12.90 10.03 -3.61
N VAL A 141 -12.79 8.69 -3.66
CA VAL A 141 -13.86 7.78 -3.21
C VAL A 141 -13.98 7.66 -1.68
N GLY A 142 -13.00 8.15 -0.94
CA GLY A 142 -12.97 8.06 0.54
C GLY A 142 -11.98 7.01 1.05
N VAL A 143 -12.27 6.47 2.22
CA VAL A 143 -11.47 5.41 2.85
C VAL A 143 -11.77 4.07 2.15
N VAL A 144 -10.72 3.34 1.81
CA VAL A 144 -10.81 2.03 1.17
C VAL A 144 -10.12 0.97 2.02
N GLY A 145 -10.71 -0.23 2.04
CA GLY A 145 -10.05 -1.42 2.57
C GLY A 145 -9.25 -2.12 1.47
N VAL A 146 -8.01 -2.47 1.76
CA VAL A 146 -7.16 -3.20 0.81
C VAL A 146 -6.80 -4.56 1.42
N ILE A 147 -7.07 -5.64 0.69
CA ILE A 147 -6.65 -7.00 1.03
C ILE A 147 -5.80 -7.48 -0.13
N ALA A 148 -4.48 -7.45 0.05
CA ALA A 148 -3.55 -7.93 -0.97
C ALA A 148 -3.63 -9.45 -1.11
N PRO A 149 -3.54 -10.01 -2.33
CA PRO A 149 -3.52 -11.46 -2.52
C PRO A 149 -2.20 -12.05 -2.02
N TRP A 150 -2.29 -13.22 -1.41
CA TRP A 150 -1.16 -13.91 -0.78
C TRP A 150 -0.07 -14.38 -1.75
N ASN A 151 -0.33 -14.44 -3.05
CA ASN A 151 0.62 -14.89 -4.07
C ASN A 151 1.37 -13.78 -4.80
N PHE A 152 0.92 -12.52 -4.65
CA PHE A 152 1.59 -11.30 -5.15
C PHE A 152 1.32 -10.11 -4.20
N PRO A 153 1.67 -10.24 -2.92
CA PRO A 153 1.24 -9.27 -1.90
C PRO A 153 1.84 -7.87 -2.09
N SER A 154 2.98 -7.76 -2.78
CA SER A 154 3.66 -6.49 -3.00
C SER A 154 3.28 -5.82 -4.32
N ALA A 155 2.83 -6.58 -5.33
CA ALA A 155 2.67 -6.09 -6.71
C ALA A 155 1.23 -6.07 -7.23
N ILE A 156 0.24 -6.41 -6.39
CA ILE A 156 -1.19 -6.34 -6.73
C ILE A 156 -1.94 -5.54 -5.69
#